data_540f9e4b0733525bd1186a910945ec28
#
_entry.id   540f9e4b0733525bd1186a910945ec28
#
_cell.length_a   1.000
_cell.length_b   1.000
_cell.length_c   1.000
_cell.angle_alpha   90.00
_cell.angle_beta   90.00
_cell.angle_gamma   90.00
#
_symmetry.space_group_name_H-M   'P 1'
#
loop_
_entity.id
_entity.type
_entity.pdbx_description
1 polymer ?
#
loop_
_entity_poly.entity_id
_entity_poly.type
_entity_poly.pdbx_seq_one_letter_code
_entity_poly.pdbx_strand_id
1 'polypeptide(L)'
;MLREFVTTTCAGNDYSTWSRPNRRLLGQEIYLPSGISEKVEDLVVAVDTSYSVGNRELNVAKTEIKSICDTVEPDMVRLLYWGSRVVGDETYTVDTMNSFVTSTRPKCGGGTEVECVTDYMQEKAIKPQAAIVITDGYVSGWSKWDCPVLWVIIDNKGAKPNVGKYVHVRSEDMR
;
A
#
# COMPACT_ATOMS: atom_id res chain seq x y z
N MET A 1 8.92 -10.23 -2.05
CA MET A 1 9.12 -8.90 -2.65
C MET A 1 8.04 -7.90 -2.22
N LEU A 2 6.74 -8.16 -2.47
CA LEU A 2 5.65 -7.26 -1.99
C LEU A 2 5.67 -7.12 -0.46
N ARG A 3 5.64 -8.23 0.28
CA ARG A 3 5.78 -8.26 1.75
C ARG A 3 7.06 -7.58 2.21
N GLU A 4 8.17 -7.88 1.58
CA GLU A 4 9.47 -7.30 1.90
C GLU A 4 9.51 -5.79 1.68
N PHE A 5 8.89 -5.27 0.61
CA PHE A 5 8.78 -3.83 0.40
C PHE A 5 7.99 -3.17 1.53
N VAL A 6 6.81 -3.69 1.83
CA VAL A 6 5.96 -3.13 2.88
C VAL A 6 6.65 -3.24 4.23
N THR A 7 7.26 -4.40 4.54
CA THR A 7 8.03 -4.57 5.78
C THR A 7 9.24 -3.63 5.84
N THR A 8 9.98 -3.41 4.75
CA THR A 8 11.16 -2.54 4.77
C THR A 8 10.83 -1.05 4.66
N THR A 9 9.70 -0.69 4.07
CA THR A 9 9.30 0.69 3.83
C THR A 9 8.35 1.20 4.90
N CYS A 10 7.47 0.32 5.37
CA CYS A 10 6.44 0.62 6.35
C CYS A 10 6.72 0.02 7.73
N ALA A 11 7.64 -0.96 7.87
CA ALA A 11 8.12 -1.31 9.20
C ALA A 11 8.82 -0.08 9.76
N GLY A 12 8.23 0.52 10.76
CA GLY A 12 8.83 1.60 11.50
C GLY A 12 10.25 1.20 11.90
N ASN A 13 11.18 2.12 11.84
CA ASN A 13 12.52 1.86 12.32
C ASN A 13 12.42 1.46 13.80
N ASP A 14 12.55 0.16 14.08
CA ASP A 14 12.77 -0.28 15.45
C ASP A 14 14.05 0.39 15.95
N TYR A 15 13.89 1.45 16.70
CA TYR A 15 15.02 2.10 17.31
C TYR A 15 15.03 1.89 18.83
N SER A 16 16.21 1.70 19.35
CA SER A 16 16.40 1.63 20.80
C SER A 16 16.49 3.04 21.37
N THR A 17 15.69 3.35 22.39
CA THR A 17 15.75 4.63 23.09
C THR A 17 16.19 4.46 24.53
N TRP A 18 17.05 5.37 24.98
CA TRP A 18 17.44 5.50 26.38
C TRP A 18 16.50 6.40 27.20
N SER A 19 15.56 7.09 26.53
CA SER A 19 14.58 7.96 27.21
C SER A 19 13.66 7.17 28.14
N ARG A 20 13.46 5.88 27.86
CA ARG A 20 12.71 4.95 28.72
C ARG A 20 13.49 3.65 28.83
N PRO A 21 14.35 3.48 29.85
CA PRO A 21 15.09 2.24 30.03
C PRO A 21 14.16 1.05 30.32
N ASN A 22 14.56 -0.13 29.89
CA ASN A 22 13.81 -1.36 30.11
C ASN A 22 13.68 -1.67 31.61
N ARG A 23 12.48 -1.48 32.16
CA ARG A 23 12.23 -1.62 33.60
C ARG A 23 12.40 -3.03 34.13
N ARG A 24 12.34 -4.07 33.27
CA ARG A 24 12.45 -5.48 33.70
C ARG A 24 13.81 -5.82 34.29
N LEU A 25 14.84 -5.15 33.86
CA LEU A 25 16.22 -5.46 34.26
C LEU A 25 16.85 -4.42 35.19
N LEU A 26 16.12 -3.32 35.49
CA LEU A 26 16.60 -2.29 36.43
C LEU A 26 16.87 -2.86 37.82
N GLY A 27 16.11 -3.84 38.28
CA GLY A 27 16.32 -4.51 39.56
C GLY A 27 17.59 -5.37 39.64
N GLN A 28 18.24 -5.61 38.52
CA GLN A 28 19.51 -6.35 38.38
C GLN A 28 20.68 -5.42 38.05
N GLU A 29 20.47 -4.10 38.19
CA GLU A 29 21.45 -3.05 37.81
C GLU A 29 21.86 -3.09 36.34
N ILE A 30 21.07 -3.76 35.47
CA ILE A 30 21.31 -3.83 34.02
C ILE A 30 20.47 -2.76 33.34
N TYR A 31 21.15 -1.78 32.75
CA TYR A 31 20.53 -0.70 31.98
C TYR A 31 20.54 -1.06 30.49
N LEU A 32 19.34 -1.36 29.96
CA LEU A 32 19.14 -1.59 28.52
C LEU A 32 18.16 -0.55 27.97
N PRO A 33 18.36 -0.09 26.71
CA PRO A 33 17.38 0.76 26.06
C PRO A 33 16.07 -0.02 25.84
N SER A 34 14.96 0.67 25.78
CA SER A 34 13.70 0.10 25.28
C SER A 34 13.67 0.14 23.76
N GLY A 35 13.19 -0.93 23.15
CA GLY A 35 12.80 -0.88 21.74
C GLY A 35 11.51 -0.08 21.60
N ILE A 36 11.47 0.84 20.69
CA ILE A 36 10.25 1.47 20.19
C ILE A 36 10.05 0.93 18.79
N SER A 37 8.95 0.20 18.58
CA SER A 37 8.46 -0.15 17.26
C SER A 37 7.51 0.96 16.83
N GLU A 38 7.82 1.67 15.77
CA GLU A 38 6.87 2.57 15.14
C GLU A 38 5.87 1.71 14.37
N LYS A 39 4.61 1.83 14.71
CA LYS A 39 3.54 1.19 13.95
C LYS A 39 3.51 1.76 12.54
N VAL A 40 3.09 0.92 11.61
CA VAL A 40 2.78 1.38 10.26
C VAL A 40 1.55 2.29 10.36
N GLU A 41 1.75 3.54 9.93
CA GLU A 41 0.67 4.52 9.90
C GLU A 41 -0.26 4.27 8.70
N ASP A 42 -0.49 5.26 7.88
CA ASP A 42 -1.42 5.21 6.77
C ASP A 42 -0.80 4.59 5.52
N LEU A 43 -1.46 3.59 4.96
CA LEU A 43 -1.12 2.97 3.70
C LEU A 43 -2.17 3.35 2.64
N VAL A 44 -1.74 3.88 1.50
CA VAL A 44 -2.61 4.08 0.34
C VAL A 44 -2.43 2.91 -0.64
N VAL A 45 -3.54 2.35 -1.08
CA VAL A 45 -3.57 1.35 -2.15
C VAL A 45 -4.42 1.91 -3.30
N ALA A 46 -3.78 2.20 -4.41
CA ALA A 46 -4.44 2.70 -5.61
C ALA A 46 -4.62 1.54 -6.62
N VAL A 47 -5.87 1.24 -6.95
CA VAL A 47 -6.23 0.15 -7.85
C VAL A 47 -6.73 0.72 -9.16
N ASP A 48 -6.07 0.34 -10.24
CA ASP A 48 -6.49 0.64 -11.60
C ASP A 48 -7.80 -0.08 -11.89
N THR A 49 -8.78 0.66 -12.36
CA THR A 49 -10.11 0.16 -12.74
C THR A 49 -10.44 0.47 -14.18
N SER A 50 -9.42 0.62 -15.02
CA SER A 50 -9.57 0.74 -16.46
C SER A 50 -10.20 -0.52 -17.06
N TYR A 51 -10.72 -0.42 -18.26
CA TYR A 51 -11.40 -1.54 -18.94
C TYR A 51 -10.51 -2.77 -19.17
N SER A 52 -9.19 -2.61 -19.11
CA SER A 52 -8.22 -3.70 -19.27
C SER A 52 -8.06 -4.57 -18.03
N VAL A 53 -8.45 -4.05 -16.86
CA VAL A 53 -8.38 -4.78 -15.58
C VAL A 53 -9.71 -5.45 -15.28
N GLY A 54 -9.75 -6.78 -15.35
CA GLY A 54 -10.97 -7.57 -15.14
C GLY A 54 -11.29 -7.81 -13.65
N ASN A 55 -12.48 -8.33 -13.39
CA ASN A 55 -12.91 -8.67 -12.03
C ASN A 55 -12.03 -9.72 -11.34
N ARG A 56 -11.38 -10.58 -12.15
CA ARG A 56 -10.49 -11.61 -11.62
C ARG A 56 -9.22 -10.99 -11.05
N GLU A 57 -8.58 -10.10 -11.79
CA GLU A 57 -7.40 -9.36 -11.37
C GLU A 57 -7.67 -8.50 -10.14
N LEU A 58 -8.85 -7.86 -10.09
CA LEU A 58 -9.28 -7.09 -8.92
C LEU A 58 -9.47 -7.96 -7.67
N ASN A 59 -10.05 -9.15 -7.79
CA ASN A 59 -10.23 -10.04 -6.64
C ASN A 59 -8.90 -10.57 -6.12
N VAL A 60 -7.98 -10.86 -7.01
CA VAL A 60 -6.64 -11.30 -6.66
C VAL A 60 -5.89 -10.15 -5.97
N ALA A 61 -5.94 -8.94 -6.53
CA ALA A 61 -5.36 -7.75 -5.92
C ALA A 61 -5.88 -7.54 -4.49
N LYS A 62 -7.19 -7.68 -4.25
CA LYS A 62 -7.78 -7.57 -2.92
C LYS A 62 -7.23 -8.62 -1.94
N THR A 63 -7.08 -9.85 -2.39
CA THR A 63 -6.56 -10.93 -1.56
C THR A 63 -5.10 -10.67 -1.16
N GLU A 64 -4.28 -10.20 -2.09
CA GLU A 64 -2.90 -9.83 -1.82
C GLU A 64 -2.80 -8.63 -0.87
N ILE A 65 -3.61 -7.60 -1.09
CA ILE A 65 -3.68 -6.43 -0.20
C ILE A 65 -4.05 -6.88 1.21
N LYS A 66 -5.07 -7.73 1.35
CA LYS A 66 -5.45 -8.28 2.66
C LYS A 66 -4.30 -9.03 3.32
N SER A 67 -3.61 -9.90 2.58
CA SER A 67 -2.46 -10.64 3.10
C SER A 67 -1.32 -9.73 3.57
N ILE A 68 -1.12 -8.58 2.90
CA ILE A 68 -0.14 -7.57 3.31
C ILE A 68 -0.60 -6.90 4.60
N CYS A 69 -1.85 -6.45 4.64
CA CYS A 69 -2.42 -5.77 5.80
C CYS A 69 -2.41 -6.68 7.05
N ASP A 70 -2.73 -7.96 6.88
CA ASP A 70 -2.66 -8.96 7.96
C ASP A 70 -1.21 -9.19 8.46
N THR A 71 -0.20 -8.86 7.66
CA THR A 71 1.22 -9.03 8.03
C THR A 71 1.81 -7.78 8.67
N VAL A 72 1.39 -6.61 8.20
CA VAL A 72 1.99 -5.31 8.55
C VAL A 72 1.17 -4.58 9.61
N GLU A 73 -0.12 -4.95 9.74
CA GLU A 73 -1.07 -4.35 10.67
C GLU A 73 -1.07 -2.82 10.64
N PRO A 74 -1.29 -2.19 9.45
CA PRO A 74 -1.33 -0.74 9.35
C PRO A 74 -2.49 -0.17 10.16
N ASP A 75 -2.31 1.01 10.74
CA ASP A 75 -3.38 1.67 11.49
C ASP A 75 -4.57 2.01 10.57
N MET A 76 -4.29 2.40 9.32
CA MET A 76 -5.30 2.68 8.32
C MET A 76 -4.84 2.28 6.91
N VAL A 77 -5.76 1.70 6.14
CA VAL A 77 -5.59 1.46 4.69
C VAL A 77 -6.62 2.26 3.93
N ARG A 78 -6.16 3.10 3.03
CA ARG A 78 -7.03 3.86 2.13
C ARG A 78 -6.96 3.29 0.73
N LEU A 79 -8.09 2.85 0.22
CA LEU A 79 -8.23 2.22 -1.08
C LEU A 79 -8.80 3.23 -2.07
N LEU A 80 -8.03 3.55 -3.10
CA LEU A 80 -8.43 4.47 -4.15
C LEU A 80 -8.63 3.69 -5.46
N TYR A 81 -9.81 3.84 -6.06
CA TYR A 81 -10.08 3.32 -7.41
C TYR A 81 -9.89 4.43 -8.40
N TRP A 82 -9.11 4.20 -9.43
CA TRP A 82 -8.76 5.23 -10.40
C TRP A 82 -8.81 4.73 -11.85
N GLY A 83 -8.93 5.68 -12.76
CA GLY A 83 -8.84 5.53 -14.19
C GLY A 83 -8.32 6.85 -14.76
N SER A 84 -9.13 7.63 -15.45
CA SER A 84 -8.82 9.05 -15.80
C SER A 84 -9.03 10.01 -14.62
N ARG A 85 -9.66 9.53 -13.55
CA ARG A 85 -9.87 10.24 -12.28
C ARG A 85 -10.06 9.23 -11.16
N VAL A 86 -9.92 9.67 -9.92
CA VAL A 86 -10.29 8.85 -8.76
C VAL A 86 -11.83 8.76 -8.70
N VAL A 87 -12.35 7.54 -8.77
CA VAL A 87 -13.80 7.25 -8.82
C VAL A 87 -14.31 6.62 -7.52
N GLY A 88 -13.43 6.19 -6.65
CA GLY A 88 -13.77 5.63 -5.36
C GLY A 88 -12.67 5.85 -4.35
N ASP A 89 -13.06 6.08 -3.09
CA ASP A 89 -12.20 6.28 -1.94
C ASP A 89 -12.84 5.57 -0.77
N GLU A 90 -12.18 4.53 -0.28
CA GLU A 90 -12.64 3.70 0.82
C GLU A 90 -11.54 3.62 1.88
N THR A 91 -11.92 3.75 3.15
CA THR A 91 -10.96 3.72 4.26
C THR A 91 -11.26 2.54 5.16
N TYR A 92 -10.23 1.78 5.51
CA TYR A 92 -10.28 0.62 6.38
C TYR A 92 -9.32 0.82 7.54
N THR A 93 -9.83 0.61 8.75
CA THR A 93 -9.05 0.57 9.98
C THR A 93 -8.83 -0.88 10.42
N VAL A 94 -8.01 -1.10 11.44
CA VAL A 94 -7.75 -2.44 12.02
C VAL A 94 -9.07 -3.20 12.27
N ASP A 95 -10.09 -2.53 12.83
CA ASP A 95 -11.38 -3.15 13.15
C ASP A 95 -12.21 -3.55 11.91
N THR A 96 -12.08 -2.79 10.82
CA THR A 96 -12.85 -3.00 9.59
C THR A 96 -12.11 -3.82 8.54
N MET A 97 -10.83 -4.13 8.76
CA MET A 97 -9.99 -4.85 7.82
C MET A 97 -10.51 -6.25 7.49
N ASN A 98 -11.17 -6.92 8.42
CA ASN A 98 -11.78 -8.23 8.19
C ASN A 98 -12.88 -8.21 7.13
N SER A 99 -13.57 -7.08 6.97
CA SER A 99 -14.61 -6.90 5.94
C SER A 99 -14.07 -6.40 4.59
N PHE A 100 -12.78 -6.11 4.50
CA PHE A 100 -12.14 -5.54 3.32
C PHE A 100 -12.49 -6.26 2.01
N VAL A 101 -12.30 -7.58 1.94
CA VAL A 101 -12.54 -8.35 0.71
C VAL A 101 -14.01 -8.36 0.29
N THR A 102 -14.93 -8.35 1.24
CA THR A 102 -16.37 -8.48 1.01
C THR A 102 -17.08 -7.14 0.81
N SER A 103 -16.60 -6.08 1.47
CA SER A 103 -17.23 -4.76 1.44
C SER A 103 -16.76 -3.88 0.29
N THR A 104 -15.56 -4.12 -0.22
CA THR A 104 -14.96 -3.35 -1.31
C THR A 104 -15.77 -3.45 -2.60
N ARG A 105 -16.16 -2.31 -3.16
CA ARG A 105 -16.93 -2.22 -4.40
C ARG A 105 -16.17 -1.40 -5.43
N PRO A 106 -15.40 -2.05 -6.33
CA PRO A 106 -14.70 -1.35 -7.39
C PRO A 106 -15.66 -0.56 -8.26
N LYS A 107 -15.34 0.69 -8.53
CA LYS A 107 -16.05 1.52 -9.49
C LYS A 107 -15.19 1.63 -10.72
N CYS A 108 -15.73 1.30 -11.89
CA CYS A 108 -15.02 1.44 -13.15
C CYS A 108 -14.82 2.91 -13.51
N GLY A 109 -13.58 3.27 -13.85
CA GLY A 109 -13.19 4.54 -14.42
C GLY A 109 -12.59 4.32 -15.80
N GLY A 110 -12.93 5.12 -16.80
CA GLY A 110 -12.27 5.05 -18.11
C GLY A 110 -10.92 5.76 -18.08
N GLY A 111 -9.96 5.29 -18.91
CA GLY A 111 -8.62 5.88 -19.00
C GLY A 111 -7.64 5.35 -17.94
N THR A 112 -6.35 5.76 -18.05
CA THR A 112 -5.25 5.26 -17.20
C THR A 112 -4.25 6.37 -16.92
N GLU A 113 -4.72 7.43 -16.24
CA GLU A 113 -3.91 8.58 -15.87
C GLU A 113 -3.52 8.51 -14.40
N VAL A 114 -2.32 8.04 -14.11
CA VAL A 114 -1.79 7.90 -12.73
C VAL A 114 -1.76 9.23 -11.98
N GLU A 115 -1.55 10.32 -12.71
CA GLU A 115 -1.45 11.68 -12.17
C GLU A 115 -2.70 12.07 -11.36
N CYS A 116 -3.88 11.56 -11.75
CA CYS A 116 -5.11 11.81 -11.01
C CYS A 116 -5.09 11.29 -9.56
N VAL A 117 -4.30 10.25 -9.27
CA VAL A 117 -4.16 9.70 -7.91
C VAL A 117 -3.33 10.66 -7.05
N THR A 118 -2.20 11.13 -7.57
CA THR A 118 -1.32 12.05 -6.84
C THR A 118 -1.98 13.41 -6.63
N ASP A 119 -2.71 13.93 -7.63
CA ASP A 119 -3.48 15.17 -7.52
C ASP A 119 -4.58 15.04 -6.48
N TYR A 120 -5.31 13.92 -6.48
CA TYR A 120 -6.33 13.64 -5.48
C TYR A 120 -5.76 13.57 -4.07
N MET A 121 -4.59 12.93 -3.92
CA MET A 121 -3.92 12.84 -2.63
C MET A 121 -3.50 14.23 -2.13
N GLN A 122 -3.01 15.10 -3.01
CA GLN A 122 -2.65 16.48 -2.67
C GLN A 122 -3.89 17.30 -2.32
N GLU A 123 -4.97 17.23 -3.11
CA GLU A 123 -6.23 17.94 -2.86
C GLU A 123 -6.83 17.57 -1.49
N LYS A 124 -6.78 16.29 -1.14
CA LYS A 124 -7.32 15.77 0.12
C LYS A 124 -6.32 15.82 1.29
N ALA A 125 -5.13 16.35 1.06
CA ALA A 125 -4.04 16.37 2.04
C ALA A 125 -3.69 14.99 2.63
N ILE A 126 -3.79 13.94 1.79
CA ILE A 126 -3.46 12.56 2.16
C ILE A 126 -1.93 12.41 2.11
N LYS A 127 -1.32 12.07 3.23
CA LYS A 127 0.13 11.89 3.37
C LYS A 127 0.43 10.48 3.90
N PRO A 128 0.36 9.45 3.07
CA PRO A 128 0.59 8.09 3.51
C PRO A 128 2.08 7.84 3.77
N GLN A 129 2.37 6.87 4.61
CA GLN A 129 3.73 6.39 4.83
C GLN A 129 4.28 5.67 3.59
N ALA A 130 3.42 4.98 2.85
CA ALA A 130 3.74 4.38 1.57
C ALA A 130 2.49 4.24 0.68
N ALA A 131 2.70 4.10 -0.62
CA ALA A 131 1.66 3.82 -1.59
C ALA A 131 1.95 2.51 -2.34
N ILE A 132 0.89 1.73 -2.60
CA ILE A 132 0.92 0.56 -3.48
C ILE A 132 0.00 0.86 -4.65
N VAL A 133 0.51 0.77 -5.86
CA VAL A 133 -0.28 1.00 -7.08
C VAL A 133 -0.37 -0.29 -7.87
N ILE A 134 -1.59 -0.73 -8.12
CA ILE A 134 -1.90 -1.96 -8.87
C ILE A 134 -2.45 -1.56 -10.22
N THR A 135 -1.78 -1.97 -11.28
CA THR A 135 -2.12 -1.61 -12.67
C THR A 135 -1.61 -2.67 -13.64
N ASP A 136 -2.14 -2.72 -14.84
CA ASP A 136 -1.58 -3.47 -15.97
C ASP A 136 -0.41 -2.74 -16.66
N GLY A 137 -0.10 -1.54 -16.20
CA GLY A 137 1.05 -0.75 -16.67
C GLY A 137 0.87 -0.08 -18.02
N TYR A 138 -0.33 -0.09 -18.62
CA TYR A 138 -0.66 0.71 -19.82
C TYR A 138 -1.08 2.13 -19.42
N VAL A 139 -0.17 2.87 -18.81
CA VAL A 139 -0.38 4.21 -18.27
C VAL A 139 0.32 5.28 -19.12
N SER A 140 -0.21 6.49 -19.13
CA SER A 140 0.38 7.64 -19.85
C SER A 140 1.67 8.14 -19.21
N GLY A 141 1.89 7.87 -17.93
CA GLY A 141 3.06 8.26 -17.16
C GLY A 141 3.02 7.69 -15.75
N TRP A 142 4.11 7.85 -15.01
CA TRP A 142 4.27 7.27 -13.67
C TRP A 142 4.09 8.28 -12.53
N SER A 143 3.79 9.53 -12.85
CA SER A 143 3.60 10.66 -11.93
C SER A 143 4.78 10.88 -10.96
N LYS A 144 4.67 11.89 -10.12
CA LYS A 144 5.62 12.17 -9.04
C LYS A 144 4.95 11.84 -7.72
N TRP A 145 5.65 11.13 -6.86
CA TRP A 145 5.14 10.67 -5.58
C TRP A 145 5.93 11.29 -4.44
N ASP A 146 5.23 11.82 -3.45
CA ASP A 146 5.83 12.40 -2.24
C ASP A 146 6.12 11.33 -1.17
N CYS A 147 5.71 10.10 -1.40
CA CYS A 147 5.94 8.95 -0.53
C CYS A 147 6.57 7.79 -1.31
N PRO A 148 7.20 6.81 -0.63
CA PRO A 148 7.64 5.58 -1.25
C PRO A 148 6.49 4.87 -1.97
N VAL A 149 6.71 4.46 -3.23
CA VAL A 149 5.69 3.77 -4.03
C VAL A 149 6.18 2.41 -4.51
N LEU A 150 5.28 1.42 -4.43
CA LEU A 150 5.45 0.10 -5.01
C LEU A 150 4.41 -0.11 -6.11
N TRP A 151 4.88 -0.43 -7.29
CA TRP A 151 4.05 -0.78 -8.43
C TRP A 151 3.89 -2.30 -8.51
N VAL A 152 2.66 -2.75 -8.54
CA VAL A 152 2.28 -4.13 -8.82
C VAL A 152 1.72 -4.17 -10.23
N ILE A 153 2.53 -4.65 -11.16
CA ILE A 153 2.21 -4.65 -12.59
C ILE A 153 1.71 -6.04 -12.97
N ILE A 154 0.46 -6.12 -13.39
CA ILE A 154 -0.19 -7.38 -13.74
C ILE A 154 -0.01 -7.65 -15.24
N ASP A 155 0.47 -8.86 -15.57
CA ASP A 155 0.58 -9.42 -16.94
C ASP A 155 1.36 -8.58 -17.97
N ASN A 156 2.06 -7.53 -17.56
CA ASN A 156 2.82 -6.66 -18.44
C ASN A 156 4.29 -6.55 -18.04
N LYS A 157 5.13 -7.43 -18.58
CA LYS A 157 6.58 -7.43 -18.32
C LYS A 157 7.33 -6.25 -18.97
N GLY A 158 6.70 -5.55 -19.91
CA GLY A 158 7.31 -4.43 -20.64
C GLY A 158 7.22 -3.11 -19.87
N ALA A 159 6.26 -2.98 -18.98
CA ALA A 159 6.08 -1.78 -18.19
C ALA A 159 7.20 -1.63 -17.15
N LYS A 160 7.84 -0.47 -17.14
CA LYS A 160 8.95 -0.15 -16.22
C LYS A 160 8.75 1.24 -15.65
N PRO A 161 8.21 1.34 -14.44
CA PRO A 161 8.12 2.61 -13.72
C PRO A 161 9.50 3.26 -13.56
N ASN A 162 9.54 4.57 -13.76
CA ASN A 162 10.74 5.38 -13.54
C ASN A 162 10.85 5.92 -12.10
N VAL A 163 9.82 5.70 -11.29
CA VAL A 163 9.73 6.13 -9.89
C VAL A 163 9.30 4.96 -9.01
N GLY A 164 9.95 4.80 -7.87
CA GLY A 164 9.63 3.76 -6.89
C GLY A 164 10.21 2.39 -7.24
N LYS A 165 9.69 1.37 -6.56
CA LYS A 165 10.01 -0.05 -6.83
C LYS A 165 8.85 -0.68 -7.61
N TYR A 166 9.12 -1.74 -8.35
CA TYR A 166 8.06 -2.45 -9.06
C TYR A 166 8.24 -3.97 -9.01
N VAL A 167 7.14 -4.66 -9.13
CA VAL A 167 7.06 -6.11 -9.24
C VAL A 167 6.10 -6.47 -10.38
N HIS A 168 6.52 -7.41 -11.23
CA HIS A 168 5.65 -7.99 -12.24
C HIS A 168 5.00 -9.25 -11.68
N VAL A 169 3.70 -9.34 -11.78
CA VAL A 169 2.90 -10.47 -11.31
C VAL A 169 2.11 -11.02 -12.49
N ARG A 170 2.01 -12.34 -12.59
CA ARG A 170 1.12 -12.98 -13.55
C ARG A 170 -0.21 -13.29 -12.88
N SER A 171 -1.29 -13.02 -13.54
CA SER A 171 -2.63 -13.37 -13.05
C SER A 171 -2.80 -14.88 -12.81
N GLU A 172 -2.01 -15.72 -13.49
CA GLU A 172 -1.98 -17.17 -13.33
C GLU A 172 -1.27 -17.64 -12.05
N ASP A 173 -0.28 -16.90 -11.59
CA ASP A 173 0.53 -17.24 -10.42
C ASP A 173 -0.13 -16.80 -9.09
N MET A 174 -1.23 -16.08 -9.19
CA MET A 174 -1.99 -15.53 -8.08
C MET A 174 -3.18 -16.45 -7.74
N ARG A 175 -2.91 -17.64 -7.23
CA ARG A 175 -3.91 -18.63 -6.77
C ARG A 175 -3.99 -18.69 -5.25
#